data_cbb8010acda26fee8443a1129710b7c5
#
_entry.id   cbb8010acda26fee8443a1129710b7c5
#
_cell.length_a   1.000
_cell.length_b   1.000
_cell.length_c   1.000
_cell.angle_alpha   90.00
_cell.angle_beta   90.00
_cell.angle_gamma   90.00
#
_symmetry.space_group_name_H-M   'P 1'
#
loop_
_entity.id
_entity.type
_entity.pdbx_description
1 polymer ?
#
loop_
_entity_poly.entity_id
_entity_poly.type
_entity_poly.pdbx_seq_one_letter_code
_entity_poly.pdbx_strand_id
1 'polypeptide(L)'
;MAALPDPVGDVLRGYTLPNGLKVRQVRVPLGVVGMIYEARPNVTVDAAALCLKSGNAALLRGSASAAHSNQVLIDTMRNALATTDVPEDAICRVPGLSHDSVEHLMRARGIVDVLIPRGGAGLIRSVVENSVVPVIETGVGNCHVYLHSDAPTDRAVAIVVNAKTQRVSVCNAAETLLVHRDAADRLLPPVFEALKAKGVTVHCDDAAHRLAKDAGINVMAVTDHDWAEEYYSLDLAVGVVDDLEAAIGHIARWSSGHTEAIVTDSLHVADRFCEAVDSAAVMVNASTRFTDGEELGFGAEIGISTQKLHARGPMALPELTTTKFLIEGEGHVRA
;
A
#
# COMPACT_ATOMS: atom_id res chain seq x y z
N MET A 1 8.60 -0.94 16.60
CA MET A 1 8.47 -2.41 16.34
C MET A 1 8.62 -3.26 17.61
N ALA A 2 9.63 -3.09 18.47
CA ALA A 2 9.81 -3.93 19.66
C ALA A 2 8.58 -4.01 20.59
N ALA A 3 7.82 -2.91 20.73
CA ALA A 3 6.62 -2.82 21.56
C ALA A 3 5.35 -3.37 20.89
N LEU A 4 5.38 -3.74 19.61
CA LEU A 4 4.22 -4.29 18.93
C LEU A 4 3.88 -5.68 19.46
N PRO A 5 2.58 -6.06 19.52
CA PRO A 5 2.19 -7.40 19.93
C PRO A 5 2.72 -8.45 18.95
N ASP A 6 3.10 -9.63 19.48
CA ASP A 6 3.53 -10.76 18.68
C ASP A 6 2.30 -11.49 18.12
N PRO A 7 2.14 -11.60 16.79
CA PRO A 7 0.98 -12.27 16.20
C PRO A 7 1.12 -13.81 16.17
N VAL A 8 2.32 -14.35 16.41
CA VAL A 8 2.55 -15.79 16.30
C VAL A 8 1.83 -16.53 17.43
N GLY A 9 1.00 -17.51 17.07
CA GLY A 9 0.19 -18.25 17.99
C GLY A 9 -1.22 -17.71 18.23
N ASP A 10 -1.54 -16.51 17.72
CA ASP A 10 -2.89 -15.94 17.80
C ASP A 10 -3.93 -16.91 17.23
N VAL A 11 -5.01 -17.13 17.96
CA VAL A 11 -6.14 -17.93 17.52
C VAL A 11 -7.12 -17.07 16.75
N LEU A 12 -7.18 -17.24 15.43
CA LEU A 12 -8.11 -16.50 14.58
C LEU A 12 -9.54 -16.98 14.70
N ARG A 13 -9.72 -18.29 14.86
CA ARG A 13 -11.00 -18.92 15.13
C ARG A 13 -10.81 -20.27 15.80
N GLY A 14 -11.80 -20.66 16.62
CA GLY A 14 -11.85 -21.98 17.24
C GLY A 14 -13.31 -22.43 17.36
N TYR A 15 -13.54 -23.73 17.16
CA TYR A 15 -14.86 -24.35 17.25
C TYR A 15 -14.72 -25.85 17.55
N THR A 16 -15.83 -26.44 18.04
CA THR A 16 -15.94 -27.88 18.23
C THR A 16 -16.89 -28.44 17.20
N LEU A 17 -16.47 -29.50 16.52
CA LEU A 17 -17.31 -30.21 15.55
C LEU A 17 -18.38 -31.06 16.26
N PRO A 18 -19.49 -31.42 15.58
CA PRO A 18 -20.53 -32.26 16.17
C PRO A 18 -20.03 -33.62 16.71
N ASN A 19 -18.94 -34.14 16.17
CA ASN A 19 -18.30 -35.37 16.62
C ASN A 19 -17.33 -35.17 17.81
N GLY A 20 -17.16 -33.95 18.31
CA GLY A 20 -16.30 -33.66 19.44
C GLY A 20 -14.88 -33.20 19.12
N LEU A 21 -14.45 -33.24 17.84
CA LEU A 21 -13.15 -32.68 17.44
C LEU A 21 -13.08 -31.18 17.72
N LYS A 22 -12.03 -30.76 18.42
CA LYS A 22 -11.74 -29.34 18.67
C LYS A 22 -10.81 -28.82 17.58
N VAL A 23 -11.20 -27.75 16.92
CA VAL A 23 -10.47 -27.14 15.83
C VAL A 23 -10.06 -25.71 16.21
N ARG A 24 -8.78 -25.38 16.05
CA ARG A 24 -8.26 -24.01 16.16
C ARG A 24 -7.47 -23.67 14.90
N GLN A 25 -7.68 -22.48 14.36
CA GLN A 25 -6.84 -21.91 13.32
C GLN A 25 -5.94 -20.85 13.97
N VAL A 26 -4.64 -21.07 13.91
CA VAL A 26 -3.64 -20.23 14.57
C VAL A 26 -2.68 -19.62 13.58
N ARG A 27 -2.16 -18.42 13.89
CA ARG A 27 -1.12 -17.76 13.10
C ARG A 27 0.22 -18.46 13.29
N VAL A 28 0.96 -18.60 12.19
CA VAL A 28 2.33 -19.13 12.17
C VAL A 28 3.19 -18.28 11.22
N PRO A 29 4.51 -18.23 11.38
CA PRO A 29 5.40 -17.55 10.45
C PRO A 29 5.21 -18.02 9.01
N LEU A 30 5.49 -17.17 8.04
CA LEU A 30 5.58 -17.53 6.62
C LEU A 30 6.79 -18.45 6.36
N GLY A 31 7.91 -18.17 7.03
CA GLY A 31 9.16 -18.87 6.87
C GLY A 31 10.31 -17.94 6.48
N VAL A 32 10.86 -18.08 5.29
CA VAL A 32 11.91 -17.24 4.74
C VAL A 32 11.32 -16.19 3.82
N VAL A 33 11.42 -14.93 4.19
CA VAL A 33 10.92 -13.77 3.44
C VAL A 33 12.06 -13.12 2.67
N GLY A 34 11.99 -13.12 1.35
CA GLY A 34 12.93 -12.42 0.48
C GLY A 34 12.43 -11.00 0.19
N MET A 35 13.24 -9.99 0.50
CA MET A 35 12.95 -8.59 0.20
C MET A 35 13.85 -8.09 -0.93
N ILE A 36 13.23 -7.56 -1.99
CA ILE A 36 13.93 -6.90 -3.10
C ILE A 36 13.55 -5.42 -3.06
N TYR A 37 14.52 -4.53 -2.76
CA TYR A 37 14.18 -3.12 -2.53
C TYR A 37 15.23 -2.15 -3.12
N GLU A 38 14.74 -0.99 -3.51
CA GLU A 38 15.56 0.11 -4.03
C GLU A 38 16.24 0.90 -2.90
N ALA A 39 16.90 2.02 -3.24
CA ALA A 39 17.77 2.82 -2.37
C ALA A 39 17.05 3.50 -1.19
N ARG A 40 16.59 2.71 -0.23
CA ARG A 40 15.97 3.14 1.03
C ARG A 40 16.58 2.34 2.19
N PRO A 41 17.70 2.76 2.78
CA PRO A 41 18.38 1.99 3.84
C PRO A 41 17.51 1.68 5.07
N ASN A 42 16.54 2.54 5.41
CA ASN A 42 15.59 2.27 6.47
C ASN A 42 14.77 0.98 6.24
N VAL A 43 14.44 0.65 4.99
CA VAL A 43 13.73 -0.60 4.64
C VAL A 43 14.50 -1.84 5.08
N THR A 44 15.84 -1.78 5.10
CA THR A 44 16.67 -2.87 5.60
C THR A 44 16.34 -3.21 7.06
N VAL A 45 16.20 -2.18 7.91
CA VAL A 45 15.89 -2.34 9.34
C VAL A 45 14.43 -2.71 9.54
N ASP A 46 13.52 -2.04 8.83
CA ASP A 46 12.08 -2.27 8.96
C ASP A 46 11.72 -3.69 8.55
N ALA A 47 12.23 -4.15 7.39
CA ALA A 47 12.00 -5.50 6.90
C ALA A 47 12.58 -6.57 7.83
N ALA A 48 13.85 -6.41 8.27
CA ALA A 48 14.49 -7.35 9.18
C ALA A 48 13.73 -7.45 10.50
N ALA A 49 13.39 -6.32 11.10
CA ALA A 49 12.73 -6.30 12.40
C ALA A 49 11.29 -6.84 12.36
N LEU A 50 10.53 -6.51 11.30
CA LEU A 50 9.18 -7.06 11.10
C LEU A 50 9.22 -8.56 10.83
N CYS A 51 10.14 -9.05 10.00
CA CYS A 51 10.33 -10.47 9.76
C CYS A 51 10.68 -11.21 11.06
N LEU A 52 11.69 -10.75 11.80
CA LEU A 52 12.07 -11.38 13.08
C LEU A 52 10.91 -11.39 14.09
N LYS A 53 10.22 -10.27 14.26
CA LYS A 53 9.12 -10.13 15.22
C LYS A 53 7.93 -11.03 14.87
N SER A 54 7.74 -11.35 13.59
CA SER A 54 6.71 -12.29 13.10
C SER A 54 7.25 -13.74 12.95
N GLY A 55 8.45 -14.01 13.46
CA GLY A 55 9.06 -15.34 13.49
C GLY A 55 9.66 -15.81 12.15
N ASN A 56 9.88 -14.89 11.21
CA ASN A 56 10.44 -15.18 9.89
C ASN A 56 11.95 -14.90 9.82
N ALA A 57 12.65 -15.59 8.93
CA ALA A 57 13.97 -15.18 8.48
C ALA A 57 13.85 -14.17 7.33
N ALA A 58 14.78 -13.23 7.25
CA ALA A 58 14.83 -12.17 6.25
C ALA A 58 16.03 -12.33 5.31
N LEU A 59 15.78 -12.48 4.00
CA LEU A 59 16.78 -12.39 2.94
C LEU A 59 16.66 -11.03 2.25
N LEU A 60 17.66 -10.17 2.45
CA LEU A 60 17.61 -8.76 2.09
C LEU A 60 18.46 -8.48 0.85
N ARG A 61 17.82 -8.05 -0.24
CA ARG A 61 18.44 -7.64 -1.50
C ARG A 61 18.14 -6.18 -1.78
N GLY A 62 18.95 -5.28 -1.23
CA GLY A 62 18.88 -3.84 -1.49
C GLY A 62 19.61 -3.41 -2.77
N SER A 63 19.39 -2.17 -3.20
CA SER A 63 20.06 -1.55 -4.34
C SER A 63 21.58 -1.45 -4.15
N ALA A 64 22.31 -1.54 -5.26
CA ALA A 64 23.77 -1.34 -5.29
C ALA A 64 24.18 0.05 -4.77
N SER A 65 23.38 1.10 -5.03
CA SER A 65 23.64 2.48 -4.57
C SER A 65 23.63 2.64 -3.04
N ALA A 66 22.93 1.76 -2.32
CA ALA A 66 22.87 1.76 -0.86
C ALA A 66 23.64 0.58 -0.21
N ALA A 67 24.46 -0.14 -0.99
CA ALA A 67 25.09 -1.40 -0.56
C ALA A 67 25.91 -1.29 0.73
N HIS A 68 26.69 -0.23 0.88
CA HIS A 68 27.50 0.00 2.08
C HIS A 68 26.65 0.25 3.33
N SER A 69 25.65 1.12 3.21
CA SER A 69 24.73 1.40 4.32
C SER A 69 23.95 0.14 4.73
N ASN A 70 23.43 -0.60 3.76
CA ASN A 70 22.70 -1.84 4.00
C ASN A 70 23.61 -2.89 4.67
N GLN A 71 24.87 -3.00 4.26
CA GLN A 71 25.83 -3.94 4.88
C GLN A 71 26.05 -3.61 6.35
N VAL A 72 26.33 -2.33 6.68
CA VAL A 72 26.55 -1.90 8.08
C VAL A 72 25.33 -2.17 8.95
N LEU A 73 24.14 -1.89 8.43
CA LEU A 73 22.88 -2.13 9.15
C LEU A 73 22.67 -3.63 9.41
N ILE A 74 22.88 -4.47 8.39
CA ILE A 74 22.75 -5.93 8.52
C ILE A 74 23.77 -6.48 9.51
N ASP A 75 25.05 -6.09 9.41
CA ASP A 75 26.10 -6.56 10.30
C ASP A 75 25.81 -6.15 11.76
N THR A 76 25.30 -4.92 11.96
CA THR A 76 24.89 -4.45 13.29
C THR A 76 23.76 -5.30 13.88
N MET A 77 22.74 -5.61 13.09
CA MET A 77 21.64 -6.47 13.53
C MET A 77 22.09 -7.90 13.80
N ARG A 78 22.93 -8.50 12.94
CA ARG A 78 23.49 -9.84 13.14
C ARG A 78 24.35 -9.91 14.40
N ASN A 79 25.22 -8.93 14.63
CA ASN A 79 26.01 -8.84 15.86
C ASN A 79 25.12 -8.75 17.12
N ALA A 80 23.99 -8.06 17.04
CA ALA A 80 23.03 -8.04 18.14
C ALA A 80 22.37 -9.41 18.35
N LEU A 81 22.01 -10.12 17.28
CA LEU A 81 21.45 -11.47 17.36
C LEU A 81 22.44 -12.48 17.99
N ALA A 82 23.74 -12.34 17.74
CA ALA A 82 24.78 -13.19 18.34
C ALA A 82 24.75 -13.20 19.88
N THR A 83 24.11 -12.23 20.51
CA THR A 83 23.94 -12.15 21.98
C THR A 83 22.61 -12.75 22.46
N THR A 84 21.85 -13.39 21.59
CA THR A 84 20.53 -13.97 21.85
C THR A 84 20.45 -15.43 21.41
N ASP A 85 19.33 -16.09 21.66
CA ASP A 85 19.07 -17.46 21.19
C ASP A 85 18.61 -17.51 19.71
N VAL A 86 18.45 -16.36 19.07
CA VAL A 86 18.06 -16.28 17.64
C VAL A 86 19.31 -16.42 16.78
N PRO A 87 19.33 -17.35 15.79
CA PRO A 87 20.48 -17.48 14.89
C PRO A 87 20.77 -16.17 14.13
N GLU A 88 22.05 -15.81 14.01
CA GLU A 88 22.47 -14.64 13.22
C GLU A 88 21.97 -14.71 11.77
N ASP A 89 21.88 -15.93 11.21
CA ASP A 89 21.40 -16.17 9.85
C ASP A 89 19.88 -15.98 9.67
N ALA A 90 19.16 -15.63 10.73
CA ALA A 90 17.79 -15.14 10.61
C ALA A 90 17.71 -13.79 9.84
N ILE A 91 18.83 -13.07 9.73
CA ILE A 91 18.97 -11.89 8.88
C ILE A 91 20.16 -12.10 7.95
N CYS A 92 19.91 -12.21 6.66
CA CYS A 92 20.94 -12.40 5.65
C CYS A 92 20.84 -11.37 4.53
N ARG A 93 22.00 -10.89 4.08
CA ARG A 93 22.10 -10.16 2.83
C ARG A 93 22.25 -11.15 1.67
N VAL A 94 21.46 -10.97 0.62
CA VAL A 94 21.68 -11.71 -0.64
C VAL A 94 23.00 -11.26 -1.26
N PRO A 95 23.94 -12.19 -1.55
CA PRO A 95 25.22 -11.84 -2.15
C PRO A 95 25.07 -11.35 -3.57
N GLY A 96 26.04 -10.53 -4.00
CA GLY A 96 26.03 -9.92 -5.33
C GLY A 96 25.21 -8.62 -5.40
N LEU A 97 25.58 -7.77 -6.38
CA LEU A 97 24.94 -6.48 -6.62
C LEU A 97 24.34 -6.39 -8.03
N SER A 98 24.59 -7.41 -8.87
CA SER A 98 24.05 -7.48 -10.24
C SER A 98 22.57 -7.89 -10.23
N HIS A 99 21.92 -7.72 -11.36
CA HIS A 99 20.53 -8.20 -11.56
C HIS A 99 20.41 -9.72 -11.42
N ASP A 100 21.48 -10.49 -11.68
CA ASP A 100 21.46 -11.96 -11.53
C ASP A 100 21.09 -12.39 -10.11
N SER A 101 21.49 -11.61 -9.08
CA SER A 101 21.13 -11.92 -7.68
C SER A 101 19.62 -11.80 -7.43
N VAL A 102 18.92 -10.95 -8.18
CA VAL A 102 17.46 -10.85 -8.16
C VAL A 102 16.84 -12.06 -8.84
N GLU A 103 17.37 -12.47 -9.99
CA GLU A 103 16.90 -13.67 -10.72
C GLU A 103 17.08 -14.94 -9.89
N HIS A 104 18.23 -15.11 -9.23
CA HIS A 104 18.44 -16.23 -8.33
C HIS A 104 17.43 -16.27 -7.20
N LEU A 105 17.11 -15.10 -6.62
CA LEU A 105 16.12 -15.00 -5.55
C LEU A 105 14.69 -15.33 -6.06
N MET A 106 14.33 -14.84 -7.24
CA MET A 106 13.04 -15.17 -7.88
C MET A 106 12.88 -16.66 -8.21
N ARG A 107 14.01 -17.39 -8.36
CA ARG A 107 14.03 -18.84 -8.64
C ARG A 107 14.29 -19.73 -7.43
N ALA A 108 14.45 -19.14 -6.24
CA ALA A 108 14.81 -19.84 -5.01
C ALA A 108 13.64 -20.59 -4.34
N ARG A 109 12.75 -21.20 -5.12
CA ARG A 109 11.60 -21.96 -4.62
C ARG A 109 12.07 -23.14 -3.77
N GLY A 110 11.49 -23.33 -2.59
CA GLY A 110 11.89 -24.36 -1.62
C GLY A 110 13.00 -23.89 -0.65
N ILE A 111 13.55 -22.69 -0.86
CA ILE A 111 14.46 -22.00 0.05
C ILE A 111 13.80 -20.71 0.55
N VAL A 112 13.15 -19.98 -0.33
CA VAL A 112 12.39 -18.76 -0.03
C VAL A 112 10.90 -19.07 -0.14
N ASP A 113 10.14 -18.70 0.87
CA ASP A 113 8.71 -18.97 0.95
C ASP A 113 7.88 -17.85 0.27
N VAL A 114 8.34 -16.61 0.37
CA VAL A 114 7.68 -15.46 -0.25
C VAL A 114 8.67 -14.35 -0.59
N LEU A 115 8.41 -13.64 -1.70
CA LEU A 115 9.12 -12.43 -2.09
C LEU A 115 8.23 -11.20 -1.91
N ILE A 116 8.83 -10.11 -1.45
CA ILE A 116 8.18 -8.80 -1.34
C ILE A 116 9.05 -7.77 -2.07
N PRO A 117 8.70 -7.38 -3.30
CA PRO A 117 9.40 -6.31 -4.00
C PRO A 117 8.98 -4.93 -3.46
N ARG A 118 9.94 -4.00 -3.34
CA ARG A 118 9.75 -2.61 -2.90
C ARG A 118 10.53 -1.65 -3.79
N GLY A 119 9.87 -0.99 -4.72
CA GLY A 119 10.52 -0.06 -5.65
C GLY A 119 9.56 0.46 -6.70
N GLY A 120 10.08 0.95 -7.81
CA GLY A 120 9.29 1.44 -8.93
C GLY A 120 8.53 0.34 -9.66
N ALA A 121 7.51 0.74 -10.43
CA ALA A 121 6.60 -0.17 -11.14
C ALA A 121 7.32 -1.22 -12.00
N GLY A 122 8.44 -0.85 -12.64
CA GLY A 122 9.24 -1.76 -13.48
C GLY A 122 9.86 -2.92 -12.70
N LEU A 123 10.40 -2.65 -11.50
CA LEU A 123 10.94 -3.70 -10.62
C LEU A 123 9.82 -4.63 -10.14
N ILE A 124 8.74 -4.05 -9.64
CA ILE A 124 7.60 -4.81 -9.10
C ILE A 124 7.05 -5.73 -10.18
N ARG A 125 6.75 -5.21 -11.37
CA ARG A 125 6.26 -5.98 -12.53
C ARG A 125 7.23 -7.11 -12.89
N SER A 126 8.53 -6.81 -12.98
CA SER A 126 9.53 -7.83 -13.32
C SER A 126 9.56 -8.97 -12.32
N VAL A 127 9.45 -8.69 -11.02
CA VAL A 127 9.43 -9.73 -9.98
C VAL A 127 8.13 -10.53 -10.05
N VAL A 128 6.98 -9.88 -10.19
CA VAL A 128 5.66 -10.53 -10.26
C VAL A 128 5.55 -11.47 -11.47
N GLU A 129 6.02 -11.02 -12.65
CA GLU A 129 5.89 -11.79 -13.90
C GLU A 129 6.91 -12.94 -14.00
N ASN A 130 8.09 -12.83 -13.37
CA ASN A 130 9.20 -13.77 -13.59
C ASN A 130 9.51 -14.67 -12.38
N SER A 131 8.92 -14.42 -11.22
CA SER A 131 9.20 -15.22 -10.03
C SER A 131 8.44 -16.55 -10.04
N VAL A 132 9.15 -17.63 -9.65
CA VAL A 132 8.55 -18.92 -9.31
C VAL A 132 8.32 -19.08 -7.80
N VAL A 133 8.84 -18.17 -7.01
CA VAL A 133 8.53 -18.02 -5.58
C VAL A 133 7.26 -17.17 -5.48
N PRO A 134 6.33 -17.48 -4.59
CA PRO A 134 5.17 -16.63 -4.34
C PRO A 134 5.56 -15.17 -4.06
N VAL A 135 4.82 -14.21 -4.61
CA VAL A 135 5.10 -12.78 -4.45
C VAL A 135 3.92 -12.10 -3.76
N ILE A 136 4.21 -11.33 -2.74
CA ILE A 136 3.27 -10.32 -2.23
C ILE A 136 3.67 -8.99 -2.87
N GLU A 137 2.86 -8.57 -3.84
CA GLU A 137 3.09 -7.36 -4.60
C GLU A 137 2.80 -6.12 -3.76
N THR A 138 3.70 -5.15 -3.75
CA THR A 138 3.42 -3.81 -3.25
C THR A 138 2.91 -2.95 -4.40
N GLY A 139 1.82 -2.22 -4.17
CA GLY A 139 1.14 -1.49 -5.24
C GLY A 139 1.84 -0.18 -5.63
N VAL A 140 1.64 0.20 -6.89
CA VAL A 140 1.80 1.57 -7.39
C VAL A 140 0.60 2.40 -6.93
N GLY A 141 0.76 3.67 -6.65
CA GLY A 141 -0.28 4.49 -6.01
C GLY A 141 -0.93 5.52 -6.93
N ASN A 142 -1.78 5.12 -7.88
CA ASN A 142 -2.65 6.07 -8.58
C ASN A 142 -3.96 6.26 -7.79
N CYS A 143 -3.90 7.15 -6.80
CA CYS A 143 -4.98 7.37 -5.84
C CYS A 143 -5.89 8.52 -6.28
N HIS A 144 -7.21 8.36 -6.06
CA HIS A 144 -8.22 9.34 -6.42
C HIS A 144 -8.87 9.99 -5.19
N VAL A 145 -9.24 11.25 -5.34
CA VAL A 145 -10.17 11.93 -4.43
C VAL A 145 -11.39 12.36 -5.21
N TYR A 146 -12.57 11.91 -4.81
CA TYR A 146 -13.84 12.33 -5.41
C TYR A 146 -14.60 13.29 -4.48
N LEU A 147 -14.95 14.46 -5.00
CA LEU A 147 -15.79 15.45 -4.33
C LEU A 147 -17.23 15.35 -4.87
N HIS A 148 -18.14 14.89 -4.00
CA HIS A 148 -19.55 14.76 -4.37
C HIS A 148 -20.28 16.11 -4.35
N SER A 149 -21.50 16.18 -4.90
CA SER A 149 -22.28 17.41 -5.03
C SER A 149 -22.54 18.12 -3.70
N ASP A 150 -22.65 17.39 -2.61
CA ASP A 150 -22.90 17.90 -1.24
C ASP A 150 -21.63 18.09 -0.40
N ALA A 151 -20.43 17.85 -0.97
CA ALA A 151 -19.18 17.99 -0.24
C ALA A 151 -19.01 19.41 0.35
N PRO A 152 -18.74 19.55 1.66
CA PRO A 152 -18.44 20.86 2.26
C PRO A 152 -17.11 21.40 1.70
N THR A 153 -17.11 22.69 1.33
CA THR A 153 -15.99 23.31 0.62
C THR A 153 -14.70 23.31 1.45
N ASP A 154 -14.77 23.63 2.73
CA ASP A 154 -13.64 23.65 3.65
C ASP A 154 -12.99 22.28 3.80
N ARG A 155 -13.81 21.24 3.96
CA ARG A 155 -13.36 19.83 4.04
C ARG A 155 -12.76 19.38 2.71
N ALA A 156 -13.38 19.68 1.59
CA ALA A 156 -12.88 19.37 0.26
C ALA A 156 -11.48 19.96 0.03
N VAL A 157 -11.30 21.25 0.30
CA VAL A 157 -10.00 21.93 0.18
C VAL A 157 -8.96 21.30 1.08
N ALA A 158 -9.28 21.08 2.36
CA ALA A 158 -8.33 20.51 3.33
C ALA A 158 -7.86 19.11 2.91
N ILE A 159 -8.79 18.23 2.49
CA ILE A 159 -8.48 16.86 2.10
C ILE A 159 -7.66 16.84 0.81
N VAL A 160 -8.06 17.55 -0.24
CA VAL A 160 -7.37 17.56 -1.54
C VAL A 160 -5.95 18.10 -1.40
N VAL A 161 -5.79 19.24 -0.71
CA VAL A 161 -4.47 19.84 -0.50
C VAL A 161 -3.57 18.90 0.31
N ASN A 162 -4.06 18.31 1.40
CA ASN A 162 -3.29 17.35 2.18
C ASN A 162 -2.94 16.11 1.36
N ALA A 163 -3.91 15.51 0.67
CA ALA A 163 -3.72 14.31 -0.13
C ALA A 163 -2.64 14.48 -1.21
N LYS A 164 -2.57 15.65 -1.87
CA LYS A 164 -1.56 15.90 -2.90
C LYS A 164 -0.25 16.45 -2.37
N THR A 165 -0.27 17.36 -1.38
CA THR A 165 0.92 18.19 -1.10
C THR A 165 1.67 17.86 0.19
N GLN A 166 1.13 17.00 1.05
CA GLN A 166 1.80 16.64 2.30
C GLN A 166 3.12 15.89 2.03
N ARG A 167 3.11 14.96 1.04
CA ARG A 167 4.30 14.28 0.54
C ARG A 167 4.00 13.65 -0.83
N VAL A 168 4.62 14.15 -1.88
CA VAL A 168 4.36 13.71 -3.26
C VAL A 168 5.04 12.38 -3.64
N SER A 169 6.11 11.98 -2.92
CA SER A 169 6.96 10.84 -3.28
C SER A 169 6.51 9.52 -2.64
N VAL A 170 5.22 9.37 -2.37
CA VAL A 170 4.65 8.19 -1.71
C VAL A 170 3.38 7.72 -2.42
N CYS A 171 3.15 6.41 -2.40
CA CYS A 171 2.10 5.74 -3.15
C CYS A 171 0.65 6.09 -2.74
N ASN A 172 0.44 6.72 -1.59
CA ASN A 172 -0.87 7.18 -1.12
C ASN A 172 -1.11 8.68 -1.34
N ALA A 173 -0.21 9.38 -2.07
CA ALA A 173 -0.49 10.73 -2.56
C ALA A 173 -1.61 10.68 -3.62
N ALA A 174 -2.49 11.69 -3.63
CA ALA A 174 -3.51 11.75 -4.66
C ALA A 174 -2.88 12.14 -6.00
N GLU A 175 -3.27 11.42 -7.06
CA GLU A 175 -2.84 11.68 -8.43
C GLU A 175 -4.01 12.18 -9.29
N THR A 176 -5.24 11.86 -8.90
CA THR A 176 -6.46 12.31 -9.59
C THR A 176 -7.48 12.91 -8.63
N LEU A 177 -8.03 14.06 -9.01
CA LEU A 177 -9.19 14.72 -8.40
C LEU A 177 -10.38 14.62 -9.33
N LEU A 178 -11.47 14.02 -8.88
CA LEU A 178 -12.76 14.00 -9.56
C LEU A 178 -13.76 14.88 -8.83
N VAL A 179 -14.54 15.66 -9.56
CA VAL A 179 -15.52 16.57 -8.96
C VAL A 179 -16.87 16.38 -9.65
N HIS A 180 -17.92 16.22 -8.86
CA HIS A 180 -19.30 16.17 -9.37
C HIS A 180 -19.64 17.46 -10.11
N ARG A 181 -20.28 17.36 -11.30
CA ARG A 181 -20.57 18.51 -12.16
C ARG A 181 -21.34 19.64 -11.45
N ASP A 182 -22.32 19.28 -10.63
CA ASP A 182 -23.16 20.28 -9.93
C ASP A 182 -22.40 21.03 -8.82
N ALA A 183 -21.21 20.55 -8.45
CA ALA A 183 -20.37 21.18 -7.44
C ALA A 183 -19.11 21.83 -8.01
N ALA A 184 -18.80 21.63 -9.30
CA ALA A 184 -17.53 22.05 -9.90
C ALA A 184 -17.32 23.57 -9.76
N ASP A 185 -18.30 24.39 -10.10
CA ASP A 185 -18.22 25.86 -10.00
C ASP A 185 -18.05 26.35 -8.54
N ARG A 186 -18.50 25.56 -7.55
CA ARG A 186 -18.38 25.88 -6.11
C ARG A 186 -17.08 25.39 -5.50
N LEU A 187 -16.64 24.17 -5.86
CA LEU A 187 -15.54 23.50 -5.19
C LEU A 187 -14.19 23.76 -5.86
N LEU A 188 -14.12 23.78 -7.20
CA LEU A 188 -12.85 23.90 -7.91
C LEU A 188 -12.13 25.24 -7.69
N PRO A 189 -12.79 26.42 -7.70
CA PRO A 189 -12.07 27.67 -7.49
C PRO A 189 -11.28 27.72 -6.17
N PRO A 190 -11.86 27.45 -4.98
CA PRO A 190 -11.12 27.47 -3.74
C PRO A 190 -10.06 26.35 -3.64
N VAL A 191 -10.32 25.16 -4.24
CA VAL A 191 -9.35 24.09 -4.34
C VAL A 191 -8.14 24.52 -5.16
N PHE A 192 -8.36 25.11 -6.35
CA PHE A 192 -7.30 25.57 -7.23
C PHE A 192 -6.48 26.71 -6.62
N GLU A 193 -7.11 27.64 -5.89
CA GLU A 193 -6.41 28.68 -5.16
C GLU A 193 -5.46 28.09 -4.12
N ALA A 194 -5.93 27.11 -3.36
CA ALA A 194 -5.13 26.45 -2.32
C ALA A 194 -4.01 25.58 -2.93
N LEU A 195 -4.26 24.87 -4.02
CA LEU A 195 -3.23 24.08 -4.75
C LEU A 195 -2.18 24.99 -5.40
N LYS A 196 -2.60 26.13 -5.98
CA LYS A 196 -1.69 27.15 -6.53
C LYS A 196 -0.72 27.67 -5.49
N ALA A 197 -1.21 27.93 -4.28
CA ALA A 197 -0.37 28.39 -3.16
C ALA A 197 0.70 27.34 -2.75
N LYS A 198 0.52 26.09 -3.14
CA LYS A 198 1.47 24.97 -2.95
C LYS A 198 2.33 24.68 -4.19
N GLY A 199 2.16 25.41 -5.28
CA GLY A 199 2.92 25.23 -6.51
C GLY A 199 2.50 24.01 -7.34
N VAL A 200 1.26 23.53 -7.17
CA VAL A 200 0.75 22.40 -7.94
C VAL A 200 0.43 22.81 -9.37
N THR A 201 0.78 21.97 -10.34
CA THR A 201 0.30 22.02 -11.74
C THR A 201 -0.88 21.08 -11.88
N VAL A 202 -1.96 21.51 -12.53
CA VAL A 202 -3.12 20.68 -12.76
C VAL A 202 -3.27 20.29 -14.22
N HIS A 203 -3.59 19.02 -14.49
CA HIS A 203 -3.91 18.49 -15.81
C HIS A 203 -5.42 18.29 -15.89
N CYS A 204 -6.12 19.18 -16.56
CA CYS A 204 -7.57 19.32 -16.49
C CYS A 204 -8.27 18.84 -17.76
N ASP A 205 -9.47 18.23 -17.59
CA ASP A 205 -10.43 18.12 -18.66
C ASP A 205 -10.99 19.50 -19.08
N ASP A 206 -11.74 19.57 -20.17
CA ASP A 206 -12.23 20.83 -20.71
C ASP A 206 -13.10 21.61 -19.71
N ALA A 207 -13.86 20.92 -18.87
CA ALA A 207 -14.74 21.53 -17.88
C ALA A 207 -13.95 22.18 -16.74
N ALA A 208 -12.98 21.46 -16.17
CA ALA A 208 -12.11 21.96 -15.11
C ALA A 208 -11.10 23.00 -15.62
N HIS A 209 -10.64 22.88 -16.87
CA HIS A 209 -9.61 23.75 -17.47
C HIS A 209 -10.00 25.23 -17.46
N ARG A 210 -11.25 25.54 -17.76
CA ARG A 210 -11.76 26.92 -17.70
C ARG A 210 -11.63 27.49 -16.29
N LEU A 211 -12.10 26.77 -15.28
CA LEU A 211 -12.06 27.20 -13.89
C LEU A 211 -10.60 27.32 -13.36
N ALA A 212 -9.71 26.43 -13.81
CA ALA A 212 -8.31 26.50 -13.47
C ALA A 212 -7.63 27.76 -14.03
N LYS A 213 -7.93 28.13 -15.29
CA LYS A 213 -7.45 29.40 -15.91
C LYS A 213 -7.96 30.62 -15.14
N ASP A 214 -9.23 30.64 -14.78
CA ASP A 214 -9.81 31.77 -14.05
C ASP A 214 -9.17 31.93 -12.64
N ALA A 215 -8.80 30.82 -12.01
CA ALA A 215 -8.03 30.82 -10.75
C ALA A 215 -6.54 31.18 -10.94
N GLY A 216 -6.04 31.17 -12.18
CA GLY A 216 -4.65 31.46 -12.53
C GLY A 216 -3.66 30.45 -11.95
N ILE A 217 -4.05 29.18 -11.83
CA ILE A 217 -3.15 28.05 -11.54
C ILE A 217 -2.47 27.58 -12.81
N ASN A 218 -1.27 26.95 -12.70
CA ASN A 218 -0.67 26.28 -13.84
C ASN A 218 -1.56 25.14 -14.32
N VAL A 219 -2.02 25.22 -15.57
CA VAL A 219 -2.95 24.24 -16.11
C VAL A 219 -2.48 23.70 -17.46
N MET A 220 -2.58 22.40 -17.64
CA MET A 220 -2.38 21.66 -18.87
C MET A 220 -3.66 20.93 -19.24
N ALA A 221 -3.81 20.56 -20.52
CA ALA A 221 -4.89 19.66 -20.91
C ALA A 221 -4.53 18.24 -20.48
N VAL A 222 -5.48 17.56 -19.90
CA VAL A 222 -5.30 16.15 -19.47
C VAL A 222 -5.31 15.22 -20.68
N THR A 223 -4.55 14.12 -20.57
CA THR A 223 -4.49 13.03 -21.55
C THR A 223 -4.79 11.69 -20.86
N ASP A 224 -4.97 10.62 -21.64
CA ASP A 224 -5.11 9.28 -21.09
C ASP A 224 -3.88 8.84 -20.27
N HIS A 225 -2.70 9.38 -20.59
CA HIS A 225 -1.49 9.13 -19.81
C HIS A 225 -1.59 9.73 -18.41
N ASP A 226 -2.11 10.95 -18.29
CA ASP A 226 -2.26 11.64 -17.00
C ASP A 226 -3.20 10.90 -16.06
N TRP A 227 -4.26 10.28 -16.59
CA TRP A 227 -5.17 9.46 -15.78
C TRP A 227 -4.56 8.18 -15.22
N ALA A 228 -3.53 7.65 -15.89
CA ALA A 228 -2.86 6.41 -15.52
C ALA A 228 -1.58 6.62 -14.70
N GLU A 229 -1.10 7.86 -14.61
CA GLU A 229 0.24 8.18 -14.09
C GLU A 229 0.25 8.30 -12.57
N GLU A 230 1.31 7.80 -11.95
CA GLU A 230 1.73 8.14 -10.60
C GLU A 230 2.85 9.19 -10.72
N TYR A 231 2.51 10.46 -10.58
CA TYR A 231 3.40 11.59 -10.92
C TYR A 231 4.64 11.72 -10.04
N TYR A 232 4.55 11.37 -8.77
CA TYR A 232 5.61 11.62 -7.77
C TYR A 232 6.05 13.09 -7.67
N SER A 233 5.27 14.01 -8.17
CA SER A 233 5.53 15.46 -8.27
C SER A 233 4.30 16.27 -7.84
N LEU A 234 4.41 17.59 -7.87
CA LEU A 234 3.28 18.50 -7.61
C LEU A 234 2.40 18.65 -8.87
N ASP A 235 2.04 17.52 -9.49
CA ASP A 235 1.12 17.42 -10.61
C ASP A 235 -0.15 16.67 -10.18
N LEU A 236 -1.32 17.07 -10.67
CA LEU A 236 -2.61 16.49 -10.31
C LEU A 236 -3.55 16.48 -11.52
N ALA A 237 -4.03 15.31 -11.91
CA ALA A 237 -5.09 15.20 -12.90
C ALA A 237 -6.43 15.64 -12.28
N VAL A 238 -7.24 16.42 -13.01
CA VAL A 238 -8.52 16.94 -12.52
C VAL A 238 -9.61 16.77 -13.57
N GLY A 239 -10.69 16.08 -13.19
CA GLY A 239 -11.83 15.85 -14.05
C GLY A 239 -13.17 16.19 -13.39
N VAL A 240 -14.11 16.66 -14.21
CA VAL A 240 -15.50 16.86 -13.82
C VAL A 240 -16.33 15.69 -14.32
N VAL A 241 -16.99 14.99 -13.40
CA VAL A 241 -17.80 13.82 -13.69
C VAL A 241 -19.29 14.11 -13.48
N ASP A 242 -20.15 13.40 -14.22
CA ASP A 242 -21.58 13.65 -14.22
C ASP A 242 -22.23 13.35 -12.87
N ASP A 243 -21.83 12.26 -12.25
CA ASP A 243 -22.41 11.75 -11.01
C ASP A 243 -21.46 10.77 -10.30
N LEU A 244 -21.94 10.14 -9.23
CA LEU A 244 -21.23 9.13 -8.46
C LEU A 244 -20.82 7.92 -9.30
N GLU A 245 -21.72 7.42 -10.16
CA GLU A 245 -21.45 6.22 -10.97
C GLU A 245 -20.37 6.50 -12.03
N ALA A 246 -20.35 7.71 -12.59
CA ALA A 246 -19.28 8.15 -13.49
C ALA A 246 -17.91 8.23 -12.76
N ALA A 247 -17.89 8.70 -11.50
CA ALA A 247 -16.68 8.70 -10.68
C ALA A 247 -16.20 7.27 -10.39
N ILE A 248 -17.10 6.36 -10.00
CA ILE A 248 -16.80 4.94 -9.77
C ILE A 248 -16.28 4.30 -11.06
N GLY A 249 -16.90 4.57 -12.21
CA GLY A 249 -16.45 4.06 -13.50
C GLY A 249 -15.06 4.57 -13.90
N HIS A 250 -14.74 5.84 -13.61
CA HIS A 250 -13.40 6.40 -13.81
C HIS A 250 -12.36 5.68 -12.93
N ILE A 251 -12.64 5.57 -11.63
CA ILE A 251 -11.78 4.89 -10.68
C ILE A 251 -11.55 3.42 -11.10
N ALA A 252 -12.61 2.71 -11.46
CA ALA A 252 -12.49 1.31 -11.92
C ALA A 252 -11.60 1.14 -13.16
N ARG A 253 -11.50 2.16 -14.00
CA ARG A 253 -10.68 2.15 -15.21
C ARG A 253 -9.22 2.51 -14.93
N TRP A 254 -8.95 3.49 -14.08
CA TRP A 254 -7.66 4.14 -13.99
C TRP A 254 -6.90 3.91 -12.69
N SER A 255 -7.62 3.51 -11.60
CA SER A 255 -6.99 3.26 -10.31
C SER A 255 -6.02 2.08 -10.35
N SER A 256 -4.99 2.19 -9.55
CA SER A 256 -4.11 1.07 -9.21
C SER A 256 -4.70 0.13 -8.14
N GLY A 257 -5.89 0.43 -7.60
CA GLY A 257 -6.50 -0.30 -6.49
C GLY A 257 -5.83 -0.06 -5.13
N HIS A 258 -5.09 1.04 -5.00
CA HIS A 258 -4.38 1.37 -3.76
C HIS A 258 -5.28 2.08 -2.75
N THR A 259 -5.63 3.33 -3.01
CA THR A 259 -6.41 4.15 -2.06
C THR A 259 -7.29 5.13 -2.79
N GLU A 260 -8.59 5.14 -2.44
CA GLU A 260 -9.57 6.07 -3.00
C GLU A 260 -10.27 6.81 -1.88
N ALA A 261 -10.62 8.07 -2.12
CA ALA A 261 -11.32 8.89 -1.14
C ALA A 261 -12.59 9.52 -1.74
N ILE A 262 -13.62 9.63 -0.92
CA ILE A 262 -14.81 10.42 -1.22
C ILE A 262 -15.02 11.50 -0.16
N VAL A 263 -15.45 12.68 -0.59
CA VAL A 263 -15.91 13.74 0.31
C VAL A 263 -17.39 13.98 0.07
N THR A 264 -18.23 13.70 1.07
CA THR A 264 -19.69 13.82 1.03
C THR A 264 -20.25 13.93 2.44
N ASP A 265 -21.41 14.57 2.60
CA ASP A 265 -22.20 14.56 3.85
C ASP A 265 -23.34 13.53 3.77
N SER A 266 -23.55 12.86 2.63
CA SER A 266 -24.57 11.82 2.47
C SER A 266 -24.02 10.44 2.84
N LEU A 267 -24.57 9.84 3.88
CA LEU A 267 -24.23 8.46 4.28
C LEU A 267 -24.52 7.46 3.15
N HIS A 268 -25.66 7.60 2.48
CA HIS A 268 -26.05 6.72 1.37
C HIS A 268 -25.04 6.76 0.22
N VAL A 269 -24.54 7.95 -0.14
CA VAL A 269 -23.52 8.13 -1.18
C VAL A 269 -22.19 7.52 -0.74
N ALA A 270 -21.79 7.72 0.53
CA ALA A 270 -20.58 7.14 1.09
C ALA A 270 -20.65 5.61 1.08
N ASP A 271 -21.76 5.02 1.53
CA ASP A 271 -21.96 3.56 1.53
C ASP A 271 -21.88 3.00 0.10
N ARG A 272 -22.59 3.63 -0.87
CA ARG A 272 -22.54 3.21 -2.28
C ARG A 272 -21.13 3.27 -2.86
N PHE A 273 -20.35 4.32 -2.56
CA PHE A 273 -18.96 4.45 -2.98
C PHE A 273 -18.10 3.34 -2.38
N CYS A 274 -18.22 3.11 -1.07
CA CYS A 274 -17.46 2.05 -0.38
C CYS A 274 -17.77 0.64 -0.88
N GLU A 275 -19.02 0.36 -1.26
CA GLU A 275 -19.41 -0.93 -1.82
C GLU A 275 -18.89 -1.15 -3.25
N ALA A 276 -18.83 -0.09 -4.05
CA ALA A 276 -18.51 -0.20 -5.46
C ALA A 276 -17.01 -0.09 -5.78
N VAL A 277 -16.28 0.69 -4.98
CA VAL A 277 -14.84 0.93 -5.18
C VAL A 277 -14.02 -0.20 -4.58
N ASP A 278 -13.36 -0.98 -5.44
CA ASP A 278 -12.60 -2.16 -5.05
C ASP A 278 -11.09 -1.83 -4.93
N SER A 279 -10.75 -0.94 -4.00
CA SER A 279 -9.37 -0.59 -3.66
C SER A 279 -8.97 -1.15 -2.28
N ALA A 280 -7.66 -1.22 -1.99
CA ALA A 280 -7.15 -1.74 -0.74
C ALA A 280 -7.58 -0.89 0.47
N ALA A 281 -7.74 0.42 0.27
CA ALA A 281 -8.28 1.33 1.25
C ALA A 281 -9.29 2.29 0.59
N VAL A 282 -10.42 2.53 1.25
CA VAL A 282 -11.44 3.50 0.83
C VAL A 282 -11.68 4.46 1.99
N MET A 283 -11.46 5.75 1.74
CA MET A 283 -11.57 6.81 2.73
C MET A 283 -12.88 7.58 2.55
N VAL A 284 -13.62 7.77 3.62
CA VAL A 284 -14.78 8.67 3.65
C VAL A 284 -14.42 9.89 4.47
N ASN A 285 -14.46 11.07 3.85
CA ASN A 285 -14.13 12.34 4.49
C ASN A 285 -12.74 12.40 5.15
N ALA A 286 -11.77 11.67 4.59
CA ALA A 286 -10.40 11.63 5.06
C ALA A 286 -9.41 11.64 3.88
N SER A 287 -8.19 12.10 4.12
CA SER A 287 -7.12 12.13 3.14
C SER A 287 -6.63 10.72 2.80
N THR A 288 -6.25 10.49 1.54
CA THR A 288 -5.60 9.24 1.10
C THR A 288 -4.29 8.98 1.86
N ARG A 289 -3.68 10.02 2.43
CA ARG A 289 -2.44 9.94 3.20
C ARG A 289 -2.53 9.10 4.48
N PHE A 290 -3.73 8.78 4.95
CA PHE A 290 -3.93 7.88 6.09
C PHE A 290 -3.74 6.39 5.76
N THR A 291 -3.60 5.99 4.49
CA THR A 291 -3.24 4.61 4.14
C THR A 291 -1.76 4.37 4.41
N ASP A 292 -1.45 4.18 5.66
CA ASP A 292 -0.10 4.04 6.21
C ASP A 292 -0.16 3.18 7.46
N GLY A 293 0.81 2.30 7.67
CA GLY A 293 0.77 1.35 8.78
C GLY A 293 0.87 2.00 10.15
N GLU A 294 1.56 3.13 10.27
CA GLU A 294 1.64 3.88 11.54
C GLU A 294 0.32 4.61 11.80
N GLU A 295 -0.21 5.32 10.78
CA GLU A 295 -1.45 6.08 10.87
C GLU A 295 -2.69 5.20 11.11
N LEU A 296 -2.71 3.98 10.57
CA LEU A 296 -3.77 3.00 10.83
C LEU A 296 -3.58 2.21 12.14
N GLY A 297 -2.54 2.53 12.92
CA GLY A 297 -2.32 1.94 14.24
C GLY A 297 -1.58 0.60 14.23
N PHE A 298 -1.00 0.17 13.10
CA PHE A 298 -0.21 -1.06 13.03
C PHE A 298 1.22 -0.85 13.55
N GLY A 299 1.65 0.41 13.73
CA GLY A 299 2.92 0.82 14.32
C GLY A 299 4.14 0.65 13.42
N ALA A 300 4.04 -0.04 12.30
CA ALA A 300 5.02 -0.18 11.24
C ALA A 300 4.40 -0.84 10.02
N GLU A 301 5.05 -0.75 8.86
CA GLU A 301 4.66 -1.49 7.66
C GLU A 301 5.86 -1.93 6.85
N ILE A 302 5.74 -3.08 6.19
CA ILE A 302 6.72 -3.56 5.22
C ILE A 302 6.39 -3.07 3.80
N GLY A 303 5.16 -2.65 3.57
CA GLY A 303 4.62 -2.13 2.32
C GLY A 303 3.11 -2.17 2.29
N ILE A 304 2.54 -1.66 1.20
CA ILE A 304 1.10 -1.62 0.96
C ILE A 304 0.80 -2.49 -0.26
N SER A 305 0.00 -3.54 -0.07
CA SER A 305 -0.38 -4.46 -1.14
C SER A 305 -1.73 -4.09 -1.74
N THR A 306 -1.82 -4.12 -3.07
CA THR A 306 -3.08 -3.97 -3.80
C THR A 306 -3.68 -5.31 -4.23
N GLN A 307 -2.96 -6.42 -3.99
CA GLN A 307 -3.42 -7.76 -4.35
C GLN A 307 -4.61 -8.21 -3.50
N LYS A 308 -5.50 -8.98 -4.11
CA LYS A 308 -6.65 -9.62 -3.43
C LYS A 308 -6.24 -10.97 -2.82
N LEU A 309 -5.24 -10.93 -1.93
CA LEU A 309 -4.74 -12.08 -1.17
C LEU A 309 -5.00 -11.89 0.34
N HIS A 310 -4.35 -12.70 1.18
CA HIS A 310 -4.41 -12.55 2.64
C HIS A 310 -3.85 -11.22 3.14
N ALA A 311 -2.89 -10.66 2.41
CA ALA A 311 -2.31 -9.35 2.66
C ALA A 311 -2.82 -8.35 1.61
N ARG A 312 -3.66 -7.41 2.02
CA ARG A 312 -4.18 -6.32 1.20
C ARG A 312 -4.23 -5.05 2.02
N GLY A 313 -3.75 -3.94 1.48
CA GLY A 313 -3.51 -2.70 2.24
C GLY A 313 -2.14 -2.70 2.92
N PRO A 314 -1.93 -1.84 3.93
CA PRO A 314 -0.69 -1.81 4.71
C PRO A 314 -0.40 -3.16 5.37
N MET A 315 0.82 -3.64 5.19
CA MET A 315 1.26 -4.94 5.70
C MET A 315 2.17 -4.75 6.90
N ALA A 316 1.73 -5.23 8.05
CA ALA A 316 2.47 -5.21 9.30
C ALA A 316 2.81 -6.64 9.76
N LEU A 317 2.90 -6.87 11.07
CA LEU A 317 3.23 -8.19 11.63
C LEU A 317 2.21 -9.28 11.28
N PRO A 318 0.86 -9.03 11.34
CA PRO A 318 -0.12 -10.06 11.02
C PRO A 318 -0.03 -10.55 9.57
N GLU A 319 0.25 -9.66 8.61
CA GLU A 319 0.34 -9.98 7.18
C GLU A 319 1.62 -10.76 6.83
N LEU A 320 2.63 -10.73 7.71
CA LEU A 320 3.84 -11.56 7.62
C LEU A 320 3.67 -12.94 8.28
N THR A 321 2.43 -13.35 8.52
CA THR A 321 2.08 -14.68 9.03
C THR A 321 1.13 -15.38 8.07
N THR A 322 1.14 -16.71 8.12
CA THR A 322 0.08 -17.56 7.57
C THR A 322 -0.67 -18.26 8.69
N THR A 323 -1.49 -19.24 8.36
CA THR A 323 -2.25 -19.98 9.37
C THR A 323 -2.10 -21.47 9.22
N LYS A 324 -2.21 -22.21 10.34
CA LYS A 324 -2.37 -23.65 10.34
C LYS A 324 -3.56 -24.06 11.22
N PHE A 325 -4.12 -25.22 10.95
CA PHE A 325 -5.15 -25.82 11.78
C PHE A 325 -4.51 -26.73 12.83
N LEU A 326 -4.89 -26.53 14.09
CA LEU A 326 -4.65 -27.47 15.17
C LEU A 326 -5.96 -28.22 15.45
N ILE A 327 -5.93 -29.54 15.33
CA ILE A 327 -7.12 -30.39 15.49
C ILE A 327 -6.83 -31.39 16.60
N GLU A 328 -7.64 -31.35 17.65
CA GLU A 328 -7.48 -32.18 18.84
C GLU A 328 -8.68 -33.14 18.94
N GLY A 329 -8.41 -34.41 19.10
CA GLY A 329 -9.41 -35.47 19.23
C GLY A 329 -8.99 -36.54 20.24
N GLU A 330 -9.90 -37.44 20.56
CA GLU A 330 -9.73 -38.56 21.51
C GLU A 330 -9.87 -39.90 20.79
N GLY A 331 -9.12 -40.11 19.71
CA GLY A 331 -9.23 -41.32 18.88
C GLY A 331 -10.31 -41.27 17.80
N HIS A 332 -10.71 -40.08 17.36
CA HIS A 332 -11.66 -39.91 16.27
C HIS A 332 -11.14 -40.49 14.96
N VAL A 333 -11.99 -41.25 14.28
CA VAL A 333 -11.74 -41.79 12.94
C VAL A 333 -12.83 -41.29 11.99
N ARG A 334 -12.49 -41.16 10.72
CA ARG A 334 -13.46 -40.84 9.68
C ARG A 334 -14.14 -42.14 9.22
N ALA A 335 -15.47 -42.17 9.23
CA ALA A 335 -16.28 -43.26 8.66
C ALA A 335 -16.22 -43.28 7.15
#